data_781a95207b618b100a295dba304c6256
#
_entry.id   781a95207b618b100a295dba304c6256
#
_cell.length_a   1.000
_cell.length_b   1.000
_cell.length_c   1.000
_cell.angle_alpha   90.00
_cell.angle_beta   90.00
_cell.angle_gamma   90.00
#
_symmetry.space_group_name_H-M   'P 1'
#
loop_
_entity.id
_entity.type
_entity.pdbx_description
1 polymer ?
#
loop_
_entity_poly.entity_id
_entity_poly.type
_entity_poly.pdbx_seq_one_letter_code
_entity_poly.pdbx_strand_id
1 'polypeptide(L)'
;TDQPSESIVMAPRKTSVSEIYTHIFEDLDFCMDSRLSVAQSDGGRVTMWAAKALKARLLLTRASELNDKALYEQAYTLAKEVIDNGPFELSKDFASVFDMENSDGNGNKEVIWYIDYSSTNQLYNQEMDNDIIRSGGNHTHLIFCMKYDDQPGMVRSIEYGRPFNHYMPTRYLLDCYDENIDQRFEVTFRSLWKANGGKTGDNYPYMVQGDTAIWITKDVVPQVKRQWAKGRYQILDRTDIYHEDGSVKSQKQCMPISKFEDPTRATVNEDRGTRDAFIIRVAEMYLIVA
;
A
#
# COMPACT_ATOMS: atom_id res chain seq x y z
N THR A 1 -22.50 -20.88 -9.79
CA THR A 1 -22.72 -22.08 -10.65
C THR A 1 -22.80 -23.28 -9.74
N ASP A 2 -23.98 -23.90 -9.71
CA ASP A 2 -24.32 -24.97 -8.76
C ASP A 2 -23.85 -26.38 -9.21
N GLN A 3 -23.02 -26.47 -10.24
CA GLN A 3 -22.53 -27.73 -10.77
C GLN A 3 -21.01 -27.70 -11.01
N PRO A 4 -20.20 -27.98 -9.99
CA PRO A 4 -18.75 -27.91 -10.13
C PRO A 4 -18.12 -29.03 -10.94
N SER A 5 -18.82 -30.13 -11.18
CA SER A 5 -18.19 -31.36 -11.71
C SER A 5 -18.15 -31.51 -13.23
N GLU A 6 -18.99 -30.81 -13.95
CA GLU A 6 -19.04 -30.97 -15.43
C GLU A 6 -18.20 -29.92 -16.19
N SER A 7 -17.79 -28.82 -15.56
CA SER A 7 -17.00 -27.76 -16.20
C SER A 7 -15.50 -28.04 -16.29
N ILE A 8 -15.01 -29.09 -15.66
CA ILE A 8 -13.57 -29.38 -15.53
C ILE A 8 -12.96 -30.07 -16.78
N VAL A 9 -13.77 -30.48 -17.74
CA VAL A 9 -13.30 -31.26 -18.89
C VAL A 9 -12.82 -30.39 -20.06
N MET A 10 -12.93 -29.07 -20.00
CA MET A 10 -12.48 -28.22 -21.10
C MET A 10 -11.01 -27.84 -20.89
N ALA A 11 -10.17 -28.24 -21.86
CA ALA A 11 -8.78 -27.78 -21.89
C ALA A 11 -8.72 -26.23 -21.90
N PRO A 12 -7.86 -25.62 -21.09
CA PRO A 12 -7.72 -24.18 -21.08
C PRO A 12 -7.28 -23.68 -22.47
N ARG A 13 -7.93 -22.65 -22.98
CA ARG A 13 -7.60 -21.98 -24.23
C ARG A 13 -7.25 -20.51 -23.98
N LYS A 14 -6.39 -19.96 -24.82
CA LYS A 14 -6.15 -18.52 -24.82
C LYS A 14 -7.38 -17.81 -25.40
N THR A 15 -7.90 -16.84 -24.65
CA THR A 15 -8.95 -15.92 -25.07
C THR A 15 -8.33 -14.59 -25.47
N SER A 16 -8.86 -13.89 -26.44
CA SER A 16 -8.37 -12.58 -26.84
C SER A 16 -8.58 -11.56 -25.74
N VAL A 17 -7.68 -10.58 -25.61
CA VAL A 17 -7.82 -9.48 -24.64
C VAL A 17 -9.15 -8.75 -24.83
N SER A 18 -9.57 -8.53 -26.08
CA SER A 18 -10.85 -7.88 -26.38
C SER A 18 -12.05 -8.66 -25.83
N GLU A 19 -12.08 -9.97 -26.02
CA GLU A 19 -13.15 -10.83 -25.52
C GLU A 19 -13.19 -10.84 -23.97
N ILE A 20 -12.02 -10.84 -23.32
CA ILE A 20 -11.93 -10.73 -21.85
C ILE A 20 -12.51 -9.41 -21.37
N TYR A 21 -12.14 -8.28 -21.98
CA TYR A 21 -12.70 -6.98 -21.59
C TYR A 21 -14.22 -6.90 -21.84
N THR A 22 -14.73 -7.51 -22.92
CA THR A 22 -16.17 -7.58 -23.18
C THR A 22 -16.89 -8.26 -22.02
N HIS A 23 -16.44 -9.43 -21.58
CA HIS A 23 -17.05 -10.15 -20.46
C HIS A 23 -16.92 -9.36 -19.14
N ILE A 24 -15.76 -8.76 -18.87
CA ILE A 24 -15.58 -7.92 -17.67
C ILE A 24 -16.58 -6.76 -17.65
N PHE A 25 -16.78 -6.09 -18.78
CA PHE A 25 -17.73 -4.97 -18.84
C PHE A 25 -19.17 -5.44 -18.74
N GLU A 26 -19.55 -6.57 -19.34
CA GLU A 26 -20.86 -7.19 -19.18
C GLU A 26 -21.15 -7.56 -17.73
N ASP A 27 -20.19 -8.18 -17.03
CA ASP A 27 -20.32 -8.51 -15.61
C ASP A 27 -20.45 -7.27 -14.74
N LEU A 28 -19.68 -6.22 -15.00
CA LEU A 28 -19.76 -4.96 -14.26
C LEU A 28 -21.09 -4.20 -14.54
N ASP A 29 -21.58 -4.23 -15.78
CA ASP A 29 -22.89 -3.66 -16.11
C ASP A 29 -23.99 -4.42 -15.39
N PHE A 30 -23.95 -5.73 -15.37
CA PHE A 30 -24.88 -6.54 -14.59
C PHE A 30 -24.82 -6.20 -13.09
N CYS A 31 -23.62 -6.02 -12.54
CA CYS A 31 -23.47 -5.58 -11.13
C CYS A 31 -24.08 -4.21 -10.87
N MET A 32 -23.97 -3.25 -11.80
CA MET A 32 -24.50 -1.90 -11.65
C MET A 32 -26.01 -1.86 -11.83
N ASP A 33 -26.58 -2.68 -12.73
CA ASP A 33 -28.03 -2.78 -12.98
C ASP A 33 -28.73 -3.66 -11.96
N SER A 34 -27.97 -4.47 -11.22
CA SER A 34 -28.54 -5.41 -10.29
C SER A 34 -28.75 -4.78 -8.91
N ARG A 35 -28.81 -5.54 -7.94
CA ARG A 35 -29.28 -5.27 -6.60
C ARG A 35 -28.14 -5.00 -5.60
N LEU A 36 -26.95 -4.63 -6.09
CA LEU A 36 -25.89 -4.21 -5.19
C LEU A 36 -26.35 -3.00 -4.38
N SER A 37 -26.10 -3.04 -3.09
CA SER A 37 -26.41 -1.92 -2.20
C SER A 37 -25.61 -0.69 -2.60
N VAL A 38 -26.23 0.48 -2.46
CA VAL A 38 -25.53 1.77 -2.54
C VAL A 38 -24.87 2.13 -1.20
N ALA A 39 -25.35 1.54 -0.11
CA ALA A 39 -24.79 1.71 1.23
C ALA A 39 -24.03 0.44 1.63
N GLN A 40 -22.87 0.63 2.23
CA GLN A 40 -22.11 -0.46 2.82
C GLN A 40 -22.72 -0.80 4.18
N SER A 41 -23.39 -1.94 4.26
CA SER A 41 -24.04 -2.40 5.50
C SER A 41 -23.11 -3.24 6.35
N ASP A 42 -22.18 -3.95 5.71
CA ASP A 42 -21.23 -4.84 6.35
C ASP A 42 -19.83 -4.56 5.78
N GLY A 43 -18.81 -4.63 6.59
CA GLY A 43 -17.43 -4.40 6.20
C GLY A 43 -17.01 -5.22 4.98
N GLY A 44 -16.26 -4.61 4.06
CA GLY A 44 -15.68 -5.27 2.89
C GLY A 44 -16.65 -5.71 1.78
N ARG A 45 -17.96 -5.57 1.95
CA ARG A 45 -18.94 -5.94 0.90
C ARG A 45 -18.84 -5.00 -0.30
N VAL A 46 -18.92 -5.58 -1.48
CA VAL A 46 -18.93 -4.83 -2.74
C VAL A 46 -20.24 -4.03 -2.87
N THR A 47 -20.12 -2.74 -3.17
CA THR A 47 -21.23 -1.85 -3.43
C THR A 47 -21.36 -1.51 -4.93
N MET A 48 -22.49 -0.91 -5.33
CA MET A 48 -22.63 -0.37 -6.69
C MET A 48 -21.55 0.66 -7.02
N TRP A 49 -21.13 1.46 -6.02
CA TRP A 49 -20.05 2.43 -6.20
C TRP A 49 -18.70 1.78 -6.47
N ALA A 50 -18.41 0.65 -5.82
CA ALA A 50 -17.22 -0.14 -6.08
C ALA A 50 -17.20 -0.70 -7.52
N ALA A 51 -18.34 -1.21 -8.01
CA ALA A 51 -18.47 -1.67 -9.39
C ALA A 51 -18.26 -0.53 -10.40
N LYS A 52 -18.86 0.65 -10.17
CA LYS A 52 -18.68 1.83 -11.03
C LYS A 52 -17.22 2.31 -11.04
N ALA A 53 -16.60 2.41 -9.88
CA ALA A 53 -15.20 2.84 -9.77
C ALA A 53 -14.24 1.86 -10.45
N LEU A 54 -14.46 0.55 -10.28
CA LEU A 54 -13.67 -0.48 -10.96
C LEU A 54 -13.88 -0.40 -12.48
N LYS A 55 -15.10 -0.21 -12.95
CA LYS A 55 -15.36 -0.06 -14.40
C LYS A 55 -14.69 1.19 -14.96
N ALA A 56 -14.73 2.31 -14.25
CA ALA A 56 -14.04 3.53 -14.67
C ALA A 56 -12.53 3.31 -14.84
N ARG A 57 -11.88 2.64 -13.88
CA ARG A 57 -10.46 2.24 -13.96
C ARG A 57 -10.16 1.39 -15.18
N LEU A 58 -10.98 0.37 -15.42
CA LEU A 58 -10.79 -0.57 -16.53
C LEU A 58 -11.07 0.07 -17.90
N LEU A 59 -12.06 0.95 -17.98
CA LEU A 59 -12.31 1.75 -19.19
C LEU A 59 -11.14 2.66 -19.52
N LEU A 60 -10.56 3.37 -18.54
CA LEU A 60 -9.37 4.19 -18.73
C LEU A 60 -8.19 3.36 -19.23
N THR A 61 -7.96 2.19 -18.61
CA THR A 61 -6.89 1.27 -19.03
C THR A 61 -7.08 0.85 -20.47
N ARG A 62 -8.28 0.41 -20.82
CA ARG A 62 -8.59 -0.05 -22.18
C ARG A 62 -8.55 1.08 -23.21
N ALA A 63 -9.03 2.28 -22.83
CA ALA A 63 -8.94 3.48 -23.66
C ALA A 63 -7.49 3.82 -23.99
N SER A 64 -6.59 3.72 -23.02
CA SER A 64 -5.16 3.99 -23.21
C SER A 64 -4.50 2.97 -24.13
N GLU A 65 -4.84 1.68 -24.01
CA GLU A 65 -4.33 0.62 -24.88
C GLU A 65 -4.75 0.80 -26.34
N LEU A 66 -5.99 1.24 -26.58
CA LEU A 66 -6.59 1.37 -27.92
C LEU A 66 -6.49 2.79 -28.47
N ASN A 67 -6.13 3.78 -27.67
CA ASN A 67 -6.28 5.19 -27.96
C ASN A 67 -7.71 5.57 -28.37
N ASP A 68 -8.69 5.01 -27.64
CA ASP A 68 -10.11 5.11 -27.97
C ASP A 68 -10.79 6.22 -27.16
N LYS A 69 -11.17 7.31 -27.88
CA LYS A 69 -11.80 8.48 -27.28
C LYS A 69 -13.14 8.17 -26.61
N ALA A 70 -13.94 7.26 -27.18
CA ALA A 70 -15.24 6.92 -26.61
C ALA A 70 -15.10 6.18 -25.27
N LEU A 71 -14.08 5.36 -25.11
CA LEU A 71 -13.79 4.70 -23.84
C LEU A 71 -13.27 5.71 -22.78
N TYR A 72 -12.48 6.72 -23.17
CA TYR A 72 -12.09 7.82 -22.27
C TYR A 72 -13.32 8.60 -21.77
N GLU A 73 -14.27 8.93 -22.65
CA GLU A 73 -15.49 9.63 -22.29
C GLU A 73 -16.38 8.82 -21.33
N GLN A 74 -16.44 7.49 -21.52
CA GLN A 74 -17.14 6.60 -20.61
C GLN A 74 -16.45 6.51 -19.24
N ALA A 75 -15.10 6.40 -19.21
CA ALA A 75 -14.33 6.40 -17.96
C ALA A 75 -14.56 7.70 -17.17
N TYR A 76 -14.45 8.84 -17.85
CA TYR A 76 -14.72 10.16 -17.28
C TYR A 76 -16.14 10.23 -16.68
N THR A 77 -17.14 9.82 -17.43
CA THR A 77 -18.56 9.89 -17.00
C THR A 77 -18.80 9.08 -15.74
N LEU A 78 -18.30 7.83 -15.70
CA LEU A 78 -18.46 6.98 -14.52
C LEU A 78 -17.67 7.48 -13.30
N ALA A 79 -16.44 7.92 -13.50
CA ALA A 79 -15.65 8.48 -12.40
C ALA A 79 -16.27 9.76 -11.85
N LYS A 80 -16.79 10.63 -12.72
CA LYS A 80 -17.51 11.85 -12.35
C LYS A 80 -18.79 11.53 -11.58
N GLU A 81 -19.54 10.51 -11.98
CA GLU A 81 -20.73 10.07 -11.27
C GLU A 81 -20.40 9.58 -9.85
N VAL A 82 -19.32 8.85 -9.66
CA VAL A 82 -18.87 8.41 -8.32
C VAL A 82 -18.48 9.60 -7.45
N ILE A 83 -17.84 10.62 -8.01
CA ILE A 83 -17.46 11.85 -7.29
C ILE A 83 -18.69 12.64 -6.88
N ASP A 84 -19.63 12.86 -7.82
CA ASP A 84 -20.75 13.81 -7.62
C ASP A 84 -21.89 13.21 -6.81
N ASN A 85 -22.14 11.91 -6.93
CA ASN A 85 -23.32 11.24 -6.36
C ASN A 85 -22.96 10.18 -5.31
N GLY A 86 -21.70 9.78 -5.20
CA GLY A 86 -21.24 8.85 -4.17
C GLY A 86 -21.14 9.51 -2.79
N PRO A 87 -21.17 8.73 -1.71
CA PRO A 87 -21.06 9.24 -0.34
C PRO A 87 -19.60 9.50 0.07
N PHE A 88 -18.69 9.67 -0.88
CA PHE A 88 -17.25 9.76 -0.66
C PHE A 88 -16.77 11.20 -0.66
N GLU A 89 -15.74 11.46 0.13
CA GLU A 89 -15.11 12.78 0.24
C GLU A 89 -13.59 12.65 0.14
N LEU A 90 -12.94 13.51 -0.66
CA LEU A 90 -11.48 13.58 -0.70
C LEU A 90 -10.99 14.20 0.61
N SER A 91 -10.09 13.51 1.29
CA SER A 91 -9.47 14.02 2.51
C SER A 91 -8.59 15.24 2.20
N LYS A 92 -8.65 16.25 3.06
CA LYS A 92 -7.75 17.41 2.99
C LYS A 92 -6.35 17.12 3.51
N ASP A 93 -6.22 16.10 4.34
CA ASP A 93 -4.98 15.64 4.93
C ASP A 93 -4.69 14.21 4.50
N PHE A 94 -3.61 14.05 3.73
CA PHE A 94 -3.21 12.73 3.21
C PHE A 94 -2.76 11.78 4.34
N ALA A 95 -2.18 12.30 5.43
CA ALA A 95 -1.77 11.48 6.56
C ALA A 95 -2.98 10.80 7.20
N SER A 96 -4.06 11.55 7.42
CA SER A 96 -5.25 11.04 8.08
C SER A 96 -5.92 9.87 7.34
N VAL A 97 -5.74 9.77 6.03
CA VAL A 97 -6.27 8.63 5.23
C VAL A 97 -5.66 7.30 5.69
N PHE A 98 -4.39 7.34 6.14
CA PHE A 98 -3.62 6.16 6.50
C PHE A 98 -3.35 5.99 7.99
N ASP A 99 -3.87 6.88 8.85
CA ASP A 99 -3.79 6.69 10.30
C ASP A 99 -4.51 5.41 10.72
N MET A 100 -4.03 4.75 11.77
CA MET A 100 -4.68 3.53 12.28
C MET A 100 -6.11 3.78 12.77
N GLU A 101 -6.41 4.98 13.26
CA GLU A 101 -7.76 5.38 13.66
C GLU A 101 -8.74 5.41 12.47
N ASN A 102 -8.24 5.62 11.25
CA ASN A 102 -8.99 5.63 9.99
C ASN A 102 -8.72 4.38 9.13
N SER A 103 -8.13 3.34 9.70
CA SER A 103 -7.78 2.12 8.99
C SER A 103 -8.96 1.22 8.66
N ASP A 104 -10.12 1.43 9.28
CA ASP A 104 -11.38 0.81 8.92
C ASP A 104 -11.96 1.49 7.67
N GLY A 105 -12.01 0.74 6.57
CA GLY A 105 -12.50 1.25 5.30
C GLY A 105 -13.96 1.68 5.33
N ASN A 106 -14.78 1.13 6.23
CA ASN A 106 -16.18 1.53 6.38
C ASN A 106 -16.31 2.93 7.00
N GLY A 107 -15.42 3.29 7.92
CA GLY A 107 -15.37 4.61 8.56
C GLY A 107 -14.67 5.67 7.74
N ASN A 108 -13.81 5.29 6.80
CA ASN A 108 -12.98 6.20 6.02
C ASN A 108 -13.72 6.68 4.76
N LYS A 109 -14.16 7.92 4.77
CA LYS A 109 -14.96 8.51 3.67
C LYS A 109 -14.23 8.59 2.32
N GLU A 110 -12.91 8.48 2.29
CA GLU A 110 -12.16 8.45 1.03
C GLU A 110 -12.18 7.08 0.36
N VAL A 111 -12.51 6.01 1.11
CA VAL A 111 -12.41 4.63 0.64
C VAL A 111 -13.71 4.16 0.00
N ILE A 112 -13.61 3.73 -1.27
CA ILE A 112 -14.76 3.21 -2.05
C ILE A 112 -14.88 1.69 -1.88
N TRP A 113 -13.73 0.99 -1.90
CA TRP A 113 -13.69 -0.46 -1.78
C TRP A 113 -12.43 -0.90 -1.05
N TYR A 114 -12.59 -1.88 -0.16
CA TYR A 114 -11.53 -2.41 0.67
C TYR A 114 -11.75 -3.88 1.01
N ILE A 115 -10.69 -4.56 1.43
CA ILE A 115 -10.75 -5.86 2.08
C ILE A 115 -10.74 -5.62 3.58
N ASP A 116 -11.74 -6.14 4.26
CA ASP A 116 -11.93 -5.99 5.71
C ASP A 116 -11.03 -6.96 6.48
N TYR A 117 -10.29 -6.43 7.44
CA TYR A 117 -9.49 -7.17 8.42
C TYR A 117 -9.87 -6.73 9.82
N SER A 118 -9.91 -7.67 10.77
CA SER A 118 -10.33 -7.37 12.14
C SER A 118 -9.54 -8.17 13.15
N SER A 119 -9.18 -7.53 14.26
CA SER A 119 -8.60 -8.20 15.43
C SER A 119 -9.63 -8.94 16.27
N THR A 120 -10.91 -8.57 16.15
CA THR A 120 -12.00 -9.09 16.97
C THR A 120 -12.81 -10.17 16.29
N ASN A 121 -12.79 -10.20 14.97
CA ASN A 121 -13.54 -11.18 14.20
C ASN A 121 -12.62 -12.34 13.80
N GLN A 122 -12.76 -13.44 14.52
CA GLN A 122 -11.98 -14.66 14.27
C GLN A 122 -12.17 -15.23 12.86
N LEU A 123 -13.25 -14.87 12.16
CA LEU A 123 -13.50 -15.32 10.78
C LEU A 123 -12.51 -14.71 9.77
N TYR A 124 -12.02 -13.49 10.01
CA TYR A 124 -11.15 -12.77 9.07
C TYR A 124 -9.65 -12.94 9.37
N ASN A 125 -9.31 -13.33 10.60
CA ASN A 125 -7.93 -13.51 11.04
C ASN A 125 -7.66 -14.92 11.57
N GLN A 126 -8.48 -15.91 11.22
CA GLN A 126 -8.32 -17.26 11.76
C GLN A 126 -7.00 -17.89 11.31
N GLU A 127 -6.29 -18.41 12.33
CA GLU A 127 -5.43 -19.56 12.12
C GLU A 127 -6.33 -20.72 11.72
N MET A 128 -6.26 -21.16 10.49
CA MET A 128 -6.68 -22.51 10.21
C MET A 128 -5.67 -23.45 10.85
N ASP A 129 -6.15 -24.48 11.54
CA ASP A 129 -5.41 -25.44 12.37
C ASP A 129 -4.26 -26.20 11.67
N ASN A 130 -3.85 -25.78 10.50
CA ASN A 130 -2.73 -26.33 9.77
C ASN A 130 -1.70 -25.22 9.52
N ASP A 131 -0.47 -25.45 9.91
CA ASP A 131 0.73 -24.62 9.69
C ASP A 131 0.92 -24.06 8.26
N ILE A 132 0.02 -24.39 7.34
CA ILE A 132 0.08 -24.04 5.92
C ILE A 132 -0.64 -22.72 5.63
N ILE A 133 -1.51 -22.23 6.50
CA ILE A 133 -2.30 -21.01 6.24
C ILE A 133 -2.22 -20.06 7.43
N ARG A 134 -1.09 -19.46 7.65
CA ARG A 134 -0.94 -18.23 8.45
C ARG A 134 -1.42 -16.99 7.70
N SER A 135 -2.39 -17.14 6.81
CA SER A 135 -2.70 -16.13 5.79
C SER A 135 -3.94 -15.29 6.09
N GLY A 136 -4.46 -15.35 7.32
CA GLY A 136 -5.72 -14.67 7.64
C GLY A 136 -5.65 -13.16 7.92
N GLY A 137 -4.48 -12.53 7.90
CA GLY A 137 -4.32 -11.12 8.24
C GLY A 137 -3.68 -10.28 7.15
N ASN A 138 -3.73 -8.97 7.31
CA ASN A 138 -3.04 -8.04 6.43
C ASN A 138 -1.53 -8.04 6.70
N HIS A 139 -0.74 -8.41 5.70
CA HIS A 139 0.72 -8.47 5.79
C HIS A 139 1.44 -7.21 5.23
N THR A 140 0.71 -6.19 4.80
CA THR A 140 1.32 -5.00 4.17
C THR A 140 2.29 -4.27 5.10
N HIS A 141 2.03 -4.27 6.42
CA HIS A 141 2.88 -3.63 7.41
C HIS A 141 4.30 -4.21 7.47
N LEU A 142 4.51 -5.45 7.05
CA LEU A 142 5.81 -6.11 7.15
C LEU A 142 6.55 -6.22 5.81
N ILE A 143 5.82 -6.36 4.69
CA ILE A 143 6.46 -6.63 3.39
C ILE A 143 7.25 -5.44 2.84
N PHE A 144 6.90 -4.21 3.25
CA PHE A 144 7.60 -2.98 2.89
C PHE A 144 8.61 -2.51 3.94
N CYS A 145 8.66 -3.15 5.11
CA CYS A 145 9.52 -2.73 6.20
C CYS A 145 10.98 -3.14 5.94
N MET A 146 11.89 -2.15 5.97
CA MET A 146 13.33 -2.36 5.85
C MET A 146 13.86 -3.22 7.02
N LYS A 147 14.94 -3.96 6.80
CA LYS A 147 15.62 -4.76 7.83
C LYS A 147 16.37 -3.86 8.85
N TYR A 148 15.62 -3.00 9.52
CA TYR A 148 16.16 -2.02 10.46
C TYR A 148 16.71 -2.67 11.73
N ASP A 149 16.15 -3.80 12.16
CA ASP A 149 16.54 -4.52 13.39
C ASP A 149 17.89 -5.23 13.29
N ASP A 150 18.52 -5.23 12.10
CA ASP A 150 19.92 -5.61 11.88
C ASP A 150 20.88 -4.40 11.91
N GLN A 151 20.34 -3.18 12.02
CA GLN A 151 21.16 -1.97 11.97
C GLN A 151 21.64 -1.55 13.37
N PRO A 152 22.76 -0.79 13.46
CA PRO A 152 23.28 -0.32 14.75
C PRO A 152 22.26 0.46 15.56
N GLY A 153 22.18 0.20 16.86
CA GLY A 153 21.28 0.87 17.81
C GLY A 153 19.83 0.47 17.73
N MET A 154 19.49 -0.50 16.88
CA MET A 154 18.10 -0.87 16.62
C MET A 154 17.77 -2.28 17.11
N VAL A 155 16.59 -2.44 17.68
CA VAL A 155 15.94 -3.72 17.95
C VAL A 155 14.53 -3.69 17.40
N ARG A 156 14.00 -4.87 17.09
CA ARG A 156 12.61 -5.00 16.62
C ARG A 156 11.64 -4.44 17.66
N SER A 157 10.70 -3.61 17.20
CA SER A 157 9.68 -3.00 18.05
C SER A 157 8.31 -3.00 17.36
N ILE A 158 7.25 -2.81 18.15
CA ILE A 158 5.89 -2.64 17.60
C ILE A 158 5.83 -1.35 16.78
N GLU A 159 6.44 -0.26 17.27
CA GLU A 159 6.48 1.04 16.62
C GLU A 159 7.05 0.98 15.20
N TYR A 160 8.15 0.26 15.00
CA TYR A 160 8.84 0.20 13.70
C TYR A 160 8.46 -1.02 12.85
N GLY A 161 7.61 -1.87 13.35
CA GLY A 161 7.12 -3.02 12.62
C GLY A 161 8.04 -4.24 12.66
N ARG A 162 7.58 -5.32 12.05
CA ARG A 162 8.35 -6.55 11.83
C ARG A 162 8.94 -6.50 10.42
N PRO A 163 10.26 -6.40 10.25
CA PRO A 163 10.86 -6.27 8.93
C PRO A 163 10.85 -7.58 8.15
N PHE A 164 10.31 -7.53 6.94
CA PHE A 164 10.28 -8.66 6.02
C PHE A 164 10.90 -8.31 4.65
N ASN A 165 11.06 -7.03 4.35
CA ASN A 165 11.77 -6.43 3.22
C ASN A 165 11.58 -7.12 1.85
N HIS A 166 10.34 -7.48 1.50
CA HIS A 166 10.03 -8.09 0.22
C HIS A 166 9.97 -7.07 -0.91
N TYR A 167 9.47 -5.87 -0.62
CA TYR A 167 9.31 -4.80 -1.59
C TYR A 167 9.98 -3.53 -1.13
N MET A 168 10.55 -2.80 -2.06
CA MET A 168 11.18 -1.51 -1.83
C MET A 168 10.90 -0.57 -3.00
N PRO A 169 10.90 0.75 -2.79
CA PRO A 169 10.72 1.69 -3.87
C PRO A 169 11.89 1.63 -4.84
N THR A 170 11.59 1.81 -6.12
CA THR A 170 12.62 2.08 -7.13
C THR A 170 13.14 3.51 -6.95
N ARG A 171 14.38 3.76 -7.44
CA ARG A 171 14.90 5.13 -7.51
C ARG A 171 13.96 6.07 -8.25
N TYR A 172 13.39 5.60 -9.38
CA TYR A 172 12.43 6.36 -10.16
C TYR A 172 11.20 6.79 -9.34
N LEU A 173 10.63 5.89 -8.54
CA LEU A 173 9.49 6.24 -7.69
C LEU A 173 9.83 7.37 -6.72
N LEU A 174 11.00 7.33 -6.08
CA LEU A 174 11.43 8.38 -5.17
C LEU A 174 11.65 9.72 -5.89
N ASP A 175 12.16 9.68 -7.12
CA ASP A 175 12.39 10.86 -7.95
C ASP A 175 11.09 11.51 -8.45
N CYS A 176 9.96 10.79 -8.46
CA CYS A 176 8.65 11.35 -8.80
C CYS A 176 8.10 12.34 -7.77
N TYR A 177 8.64 12.36 -6.55
CA TYR A 177 8.18 13.26 -5.50
C TYR A 177 9.01 14.53 -5.43
N ASP A 178 8.36 15.69 -5.56
CA ASP A 178 8.92 16.98 -5.18
C ASP A 178 8.46 17.34 -3.77
N GLU A 179 9.33 17.13 -2.79
CA GLU A 179 9.02 17.34 -1.37
C GLU A 179 8.68 18.80 -1.01
N ASN A 180 8.97 19.77 -1.89
CA ASN A 180 8.59 21.16 -1.67
C ASN A 180 7.09 21.40 -1.85
N ILE A 181 6.42 20.55 -2.65
CA ILE A 181 4.99 20.69 -3.00
C ILE A 181 4.17 19.45 -2.72
N ASP A 182 4.79 18.26 -2.65
CA ASP A 182 4.11 16.98 -2.50
C ASP A 182 4.27 16.43 -1.08
N GLN A 183 3.27 16.68 -0.24
CA GLN A 183 3.22 16.22 1.15
C GLN A 183 3.10 14.70 1.29
N ARG A 184 2.82 13.97 0.21
CA ARG A 184 2.66 12.51 0.25
C ARG A 184 3.97 11.78 0.55
N PHE A 185 5.12 12.40 0.26
CA PHE A 185 6.42 11.76 0.51
C PHE A 185 6.62 11.44 1.99
N GLU A 186 6.44 12.40 2.87
CA GLU A 186 6.65 12.25 4.32
C GLU A 186 5.72 11.22 4.94
N VAL A 187 4.47 11.12 4.46
CA VAL A 187 3.49 10.15 4.92
C VAL A 187 3.77 8.76 4.38
N THR A 188 4.28 8.68 3.15
CA THR A 188 4.50 7.39 2.48
C THR A 188 5.76 6.69 2.96
N PHE A 189 6.83 7.44 3.23
CA PHE A 189 8.14 6.88 3.48
C PHE A 189 8.69 7.24 4.86
N ARG A 190 9.29 6.26 5.53
CA ARG A 190 10.03 6.51 6.77
C ARG A 190 11.47 6.85 6.45
N SER A 191 11.87 8.06 6.79
CA SER A 191 13.24 8.55 6.61
C SER A 191 14.09 8.48 7.87
N LEU A 192 13.48 8.34 9.06
CA LEU A 192 14.19 8.46 10.33
C LEU A 192 13.83 7.31 11.29
N TRP A 193 14.84 6.75 11.95
CA TRP A 193 14.69 5.87 13.11
C TRP A 193 15.47 6.40 14.29
N LYS A 194 14.90 6.26 15.47
CA LYS A 194 15.56 6.53 16.74
C LYS A 194 16.10 5.25 17.34
N ALA A 195 17.29 5.32 17.93
CA ALA A 195 17.91 4.19 18.63
C ALA A 195 16.97 3.70 19.75
N ASN A 196 16.65 2.41 19.72
CA ASN A 196 15.67 1.81 20.63
C ASN A 196 16.18 0.58 21.40
N GLY A 197 17.50 0.41 21.51
CA GLY A 197 18.10 -0.57 22.42
C GLY A 197 19.07 -1.56 21.80
N GLY A 198 19.32 -1.52 20.49
CA GLY A 198 20.30 -2.39 19.82
C GLY A 198 21.73 -2.05 20.16
N LYS A 199 22.65 -3.01 19.90
CA LYS A 199 24.07 -2.75 19.97
C LYS A 199 24.48 -1.70 18.94
N THR A 200 25.22 -0.68 19.36
CA THR A 200 25.67 0.37 18.45
C THR A 200 26.87 -0.06 17.62
N GLY A 201 27.68 -1.00 18.11
CA GLY A 201 28.93 -1.43 17.49
C GLY A 201 30.04 -0.37 17.55
N ASP A 202 31.25 -0.77 17.19
CA ASP A 202 32.43 0.11 17.27
C ASP A 202 32.39 1.31 16.33
N ASN A 203 31.57 1.23 15.27
CA ASN A 203 31.44 2.30 14.29
C ASN A 203 30.57 3.48 14.78
N TYR A 204 29.79 3.28 15.86
CA TYR A 204 28.86 4.30 16.37
C TYR A 204 29.00 4.50 17.90
N PRO A 205 30.20 4.85 18.38
CA PRO A 205 30.48 4.97 19.81
C PRO A 205 29.72 6.13 20.48
N TYR A 206 29.20 7.06 19.72
CA TYR A 206 28.49 8.25 20.23
C TYR A 206 26.97 8.17 20.03
N MET A 207 26.44 7.04 19.57
CA MET A 207 25.00 6.84 19.43
C MET A 207 24.37 6.67 20.80
N VAL A 208 23.33 7.47 21.08
CA VAL A 208 22.59 7.45 22.35
C VAL A 208 21.17 6.95 22.12
N GLN A 209 20.65 6.20 23.09
CA GLN A 209 19.26 5.74 23.08
C GLN A 209 18.28 6.92 22.95
N GLY A 210 17.34 6.83 22.02
CA GLY A 210 16.37 7.88 21.73
C GLY A 210 16.83 8.91 20.70
N ASP A 211 18.13 9.00 20.41
CA ASP A 211 18.65 9.83 19.33
C ASP A 211 18.49 9.15 17.96
N THR A 212 18.80 9.89 16.90
CA THR A 212 18.81 9.32 15.55
C THR A 212 19.77 8.13 15.46
N ALA A 213 19.27 6.97 15.06
CA ALA A 213 20.08 5.80 14.73
C ALA A 213 20.34 5.71 13.22
N ILE A 214 19.28 5.90 12.43
CA ILE A 214 19.33 5.80 10.97
C ILE A 214 18.61 6.99 10.37
N TRP A 215 19.25 7.64 9.41
CA TRP A 215 18.62 8.63 8.55
C TRP A 215 18.77 8.21 7.09
N ILE A 216 17.62 8.09 6.41
CA ILE A 216 17.54 7.73 4.98
C ILE A 216 17.06 8.93 4.19
N THR A 217 17.66 9.16 3.04
CA THR A 217 17.25 10.22 2.11
C THR A 217 17.38 9.76 0.66
N LYS A 218 16.51 10.28 -0.21
CA LYS A 218 16.62 10.06 -1.66
C LYS A 218 17.71 10.89 -2.33
N ASP A 219 18.24 11.89 -1.65
CA ASP A 219 19.26 12.79 -2.16
C ASP A 219 20.67 12.35 -1.75
N VAL A 220 21.66 12.80 -2.49
CA VAL A 220 23.07 12.60 -2.15
C VAL A 220 23.47 13.52 -1.00
N VAL A 221 23.97 12.94 0.08
CA VAL A 221 24.36 13.69 1.28
C VAL A 221 25.77 14.25 1.13
N PRO A 222 25.96 15.58 1.32
CA PRO A 222 27.28 16.19 1.29
C PRO A 222 28.27 15.57 2.28
N GLN A 223 29.53 15.44 1.86
CA GLN A 223 30.56 14.79 2.66
C GLN A 223 30.77 15.41 4.04
N VAL A 224 30.63 16.74 4.15
CA VAL A 224 30.73 17.44 5.45
C VAL A 224 29.66 16.94 6.43
N LYS A 225 28.44 16.69 5.97
CA LYS A 225 27.33 16.16 6.80
C LYS A 225 27.57 14.72 7.20
N ARG A 226 28.12 13.89 6.28
CA ARG A 226 28.53 12.51 6.57
C ARG A 226 29.64 12.46 7.61
N GLN A 227 30.63 13.36 7.53
CA GLN A 227 31.68 13.47 8.55
C GLN A 227 31.14 13.84 9.90
N TRP A 228 30.19 14.76 9.97
CA TRP A 228 29.54 15.14 11.23
C TRP A 228 28.73 14.00 11.83
N ALA A 229 28.04 13.19 11.01
CA ALA A 229 27.27 12.04 11.46
C ALA A 229 28.14 10.86 11.91
N LYS A 230 29.41 10.82 11.50
CA LYS A 230 30.33 9.71 11.79
C LYS A 230 30.39 9.40 13.29
N GLY A 231 30.15 8.16 13.64
CA GLY A 231 30.14 7.70 15.03
C GLY A 231 28.87 8.02 15.81
N ARG A 232 27.91 8.79 15.25
CA ARG A 232 26.65 9.19 15.89
C ARG A 232 25.46 8.42 15.38
N TYR A 233 25.30 8.36 14.04
CA TYR A 233 24.20 7.66 13.40
C TYR A 233 24.54 7.25 11.96
N GLN A 234 23.80 6.30 11.45
CA GLN A 234 23.95 5.81 10.07
C GLN A 234 23.21 6.74 9.10
N ILE A 235 23.87 7.09 8.00
CA ILE A 235 23.24 7.72 6.85
C ILE A 235 23.16 6.68 5.73
N LEU A 236 21.95 6.55 5.16
CA LEU A 236 21.70 5.79 3.94
C LEU A 236 21.13 6.76 2.90
N ASP A 237 21.98 7.23 2.02
CA ASP A 237 21.55 8.10 0.95
C ASP A 237 21.37 7.34 -0.37
N ARG A 238 20.97 8.06 -1.41
CA ARG A 238 20.77 7.54 -2.75
C ARG A 238 21.93 6.66 -3.23
N THR A 239 23.18 7.06 -2.93
CA THR A 239 24.38 6.34 -3.38
C THR A 239 24.68 5.10 -2.55
N ASP A 240 24.18 5.00 -1.32
CA ASP A 240 24.29 3.80 -0.49
C ASP A 240 23.28 2.74 -0.92
N ILE A 241 22.08 3.17 -1.34
CA ILE A 241 20.94 2.29 -1.64
C ILE A 241 20.97 1.78 -3.09
N TYR A 242 21.27 2.64 -4.06
CA TYR A 242 21.18 2.32 -5.47
C TYR A 242 22.53 2.37 -6.20
N HIS A 243 22.68 1.53 -7.21
CA HIS A 243 23.72 1.64 -8.22
C HIS A 243 23.41 2.81 -9.19
N GLU A 244 24.36 3.18 -10.04
CA GLU A 244 24.20 4.24 -11.03
C GLU A 244 23.07 3.93 -12.03
N ASP A 245 22.89 2.67 -12.39
CA ASP A 245 21.81 2.18 -13.27
C ASP A 245 20.42 2.18 -12.61
N GLY A 246 20.34 2.49 -11.30
CA GLY A 246 19.12 2.51 -10.52
C GLY A 246 18.74 1.17 -9.90
N SER A 247 19.53 0.12 -10.11
CA SER A 247 19.35 -1.16 -9.42
C SER A 247 19.70 -1.03 -7.93
N VAL A 248 19.09 -1.87 -7.10
CA VAL A 248 19.25 -1.84 -5.64
C VAL A 248 20.52 -2.56 -5.22
N LYS A 249 21.32 -1.96 -4.33
CA LYS A 249 22.54 -2.55 -3.79
C LYS A 249 22.30 -3.64 -2.74
N SER A 250 21.27 -3.44 -1.91
CA SER A 250 20.91 -4.37 -0.85
C SER A 250 19.42 -4.34 -0.55
N GLN A 251 18.80 -5.51 -0.46
CA GLN A 251 17.41 -5.63 -0.02
C GLN A 251 17.21 -5.25 1.45
N LYS A 252 18.27 -5.20 2.25
CA LYS A 252 18.20 -4.90 3.69
C LYS A 252 18.22 -3.42 4.01
N GLN A 253 18.58 -2.56 3.07
CA GLN A 253 18.73 -1.13 3.26
C GLN A 253 18.01 -0.38 2.14
N CYS A 254 16.89 0.23 2.45
CA CYS A 254 16.07 0.98 1.50
C CYS A 254 15.27 2.05 2.21
N MET A 255 14.61 2.92 1.47
CA MET A 255 13.57 3.81 1.97
C MET A 255 12.27 3.01 2.11
N PRO A 256 11.82 2.61 3.31
CA PRO A 256 10.62 1.78 3.43
C PRO A 256 9.35 2.60 3.31
N ILE A 257 8.27 1.93 2.90
CA ILE A 257 6.93 2.50 2.92
C ILE A 257 6.35 2.32 4.32
N SER A 258 6.04 3.43 5.00
CA SER A 258 5.54 3.45 6.38
C SER A 258 4.04 3.63 6.52
N LYS A 259 3.35 4.14 5.51
CA LYS A 259 1.90 4.41 5.57
C LYS A 259 1.03 3.18 5.81
N PHE A 260 1.57 1.99 5.67
CA PHE A 260 0.89 0.73 5.94
C PHE A 260 1.34 0.06 7.24
N GLU A 261 2.14 0.73 8.05
CA GLU A 261 2.55 0.22 9.36
C GLU A 261 1.33 0.01 10.27
N ASP A 262 1.41 -1.00 11.11
CA ASP A 262 0.37 -1.34 12.07
C ASP A 262 0.96 -1.42 13.49
N PRO A 263 0.86 -0.34 14.27
CA PRO A 263 1.37 -0.29 15.63
C PRO A 263 0.44 -0.97 16.66
N THR A 264 -0.70 -1.51 16.24
CA THR A 264 -1.69 -2.14 17.13
C THR A 264 -1.47 -3.64 17.32
N ARG A 265 -0.45 -4.21 16.67
CA ARG A 265 -0.10 -5.63 16.77
C ARG A 265 0.18 -6.05 18.22
N ALA A 266 -0.23 -7.29 18.57
CA ALA A 266 -0.10 -7.79 19.93
C ALA A 266 1.35 -8.02 20.37
N THR A 267 2.25 -8.37 19.44
CA THR A 267 3.67 -8.66 19.71
C THR A 267 4.57 -8.15 18.59
N VAL A 268 5.87 -8.01 18.87
CA VAL A 268 6.88 -7.61 17.89
C VAL A 268 7.06 -8.61 16.75
N ASN A 269 6.62 -9.85 16.92
CA ASN A 269 6.73 -10.92 15.94
C ASN A 269 5.41 -11.23 15.22
N GLU A 270 4.32 -10.58 15.61
CA GLU A 270 3.02 -10.75 14.94
C GLU A 270 3.14 -10.31 13.48
N ASP A 271 2.75 -11.20 12.57
CA ASP A 271 2.79 -10.97 11.13
C ASP A 271 1.45 -10.54 10.54
N ARG A 272 0.37 -10.67 11.31
CA ARG A 272 -0.98 -10.28 10.90
C ARG A 272 -1.30 -8.88 11.41
N GLY A 273 -1.68 -8.02 10.50
CA GLY A 273 -2.20 -6.69 10.82
C GLY A 273 -3.73 -6.66 10.77
N THR A 274 -4.29 -5.65 11.38
CA THR A 274 -5.75 -5.41 11.45
C THR A 274 -6.21 -4.27 10.56
N ARG A 275 -5.27 -3.60 9.91
CA ARG A 275 -5.54 -2.54 8.94
C ARG A 275 -6.25 -3.10 7.72
N ASP A 276 -7.32 -2.47 7.29
CA ASP A 276 -7.98 -2.80 6.04
C ASP A 276 -7.11 -2.50 4.82
N ALA A 277 -7.27 -3.32 3.78
CA ALA A 277 -6.59 -3.09 2.51
C ALA A 277 -7.47 -2.29 1.56
N PHE A 278 -7.16 -1.02 1.37
CA PHE A 278 -7.90 -0.12 0.47
C PHE A 278 -7.61 -0.47 -1.00
N ILE A 279 -8.63 -0.90 -1.73
CA ILE A 279 -8.54 -1.32 -3.13
C ILE A 279 -8.77 -0.14 -4.08
N ILE A 280 -9.79 0.67 -3.79
CA ILE A 280 -10.14 1.88 -4.55
C ILE A 280 -10.48 3.01 -3.60
N ARG A 281 -9.92 4.18 -3.85
CA ARG A 281 -10.23 5.43 -3.14
C ARG A 281 -10.80 6.46 -4.11
N VAL A 282 -11.59 7.40 -3.61
CA VAL A 282 -12.17 8.46 -4.44
C VAL A 282 -11.12 9.35 -5.08
N ALA A 283 -9.93 9.49 -4.47
CA ALA A 283 -8.79 10.17 -5.07
C ALA A 283 -8.43 9.64 -6.47
N GLU A 284 -8.58 8.32 -6.70
CA GLU A 284 -8.38 7.73 -8.02
C GLU A 284 -9.41 8.20 -9.03
N MET A 285 -10.66 8.40 -8.60
CA MET A 285 -11.71 8.92 -9.49
C MET A 285 -11.37 10.33 -9.97
N TYR A 286 -10.83 11.19 -9.10
CA TYR A 286 -10.34 12.51 -9.50
C TYR A 286 -9.20 12.43 -10.52
N LEU A 287 -8.29 11.46 -10.38
CA LEU A 287 -7.20 11.24 -11.34
C LEU A 287 -7.72 10.70 -12.70
N ILE A 288 -8.78 9.89 -12.69
CA ILE A 288 -9.42 9.40 -13.93
C ILE A 288 -10.11 10.56 -14.67
N VAL A 289 -10.71 11.49 -13.93
CA VAL A 289 -11.38 12.67 -14.52
C VAL A 289 -10.37 13.67 -15.11
N ALA A 290 -9.17 13.80 -14.53
CA ALA A 290 -8.10 14.70 -14.98
C ALA A 290 -7.43 14.24 -16.28
#